data_aaee9fe085807fbefbfc46ed2aa4b4d6
#
_entry.id   aaee9fe085807fbefbfc46ed2aa4b4d6
#
_cell.length_a   1.000
_cell.length_b   1.000
_cell.length_c   1.000
_cell.angle_alpha   90.00
_cell.angle_beta   90.00
_cell.angle_gamma   90.00
#
_symmetry.space_group_name_H-M   'P 1'
#
loop_
_entity.id
_entity.type
_entity.pdbx_description
1 polymer ?
#
loop_
_entity_poly.entity_id
_entity_poly.type
_entity_poly.pdbx_seq_one_letter_code
_entity_poly.pdbx_strand_id
1 'polypeptide(L)'
;MVEAHDGKARHGRGLGVIRGRADAASAMGRRLRRKFILVAMGAVTAVLTLIIAGINIVNYSHVCKMADARLGYILAGKDGIDWTDEPKADPGQDAVAGKVATGNRAAVRDGHFEGMTAESPFDTRYFTVSIAGGQVTDVNTARIAAVGAKRAAHIAAGLYSKGLTSGFSGNYRYTVTVQGDETTYVFVDCSRELTSFHSFLSASVAISCIGWLAVLAIVAGASGAVIRPMVESYSKQKRFITDASHEIKTPLAVIDAANEVQEIESGESEWTQSIHEQVARLTALTERLVFLARMDEGSAGFAMTSFD
;
A
#
# COMPACT_ATOMS: atom_id res chain seq x y z
N MET A 1 53.36 -48.59 -21.01
CA MET A 1 53.33 -47.47 -20.05
C MET A 1 52.48 -46.31 -20.64
N VAL A 2 51.21 -46.55 -21.05
CA VAL A 2 50.34 -45.56 -21.74
C VAL A 2 48.88 -45.69 -21.29
N GLU A 3 48.50 -46.29 -20.18
CA GLU A 3 47.08 -46.47 -19.80
C GLU A 3 46.63 -45.69 -18.53
N ALA A 4 47.48 -44.87 -17.93
CA ALA A 4 47.16 -44.23 -16.64
C ALA A 4 46.67 -42.77 -16.74
N HIS A 5 46.51 -42.17 -17.94
CA HIS A 5 46.22 -40.73 -18.07
C HIS A 5 44.78 -40.38 -18.40
N ASP A 6 43.93 -41.31 -18.86
CA ASP A 6 42.56 -41.02 -19.32
C ASP A 6 41.48 -41.07 -18.20
N GLY A 7 41.75 -41.73 -17.08
CA GLY A 7 40.82 -41.83 -15.95
C GLY A 7 40.62 -40.53 -15.15
N LYS A 8 41.65 -39.68 -15.08
CA LYS A 8 41.62 -38.45 -14.27
C LYS A 8 40.83 -37.30 -14.93
N ALA A 9 40.79 -37.27 -16.26
CA ALA A 9 40.07 -36.21 -17.01
C ALA A 9 38.56 -36.43 -17.01
N ARG A 10 38.08 -37.67 -16.92
CA ARG A 10 36.62 -37.95 -16.84
C ARG A 10 36.04 -37.68 -15.48
N HIS A 11 36.80 -37.90 -14.39
CA HIS A 11 36.31 -37.64 -13.01
C HIS A 11 36.20 -36.14 -12.70
N GLY A 12 37.06 -35.29 -13.26
CA GLY A 12 37.04 -33.84 -13.09
C GLY A 12 35.84 -33.14 -13.79
N ARG A 13 35.40 -33.68 -14.94
CA ARG A 13 34.22 -33.11 -15.67
C ARG A 13 32.91 -33.44 -14.95
N GLY A 14 32.78 -34.59 -14.33
CA GLY A 14 31.57 -34.97 -13.57
C GLY A 14 31.34 -34.08 -12.34
N LEU A 15 32.39 -33.76 -11.59
CA LEU A 15 32.33 -32.92 -10.40
C LEU A 15 32.00 -31.45 -10.73
N GLY A 16 32.49 -30.93 -11.86
CA GLY A 16 32.18 -29.57 -12.32
C GLY A 16 30.70 -29.39 -12.71
N VAL A 17 30.11 -30.38 -13.36
CA VAL A 17 28.70 -30.38 -13.78
C VAL A 17 27.77 -30.49 -12.58
N ILE A 18 28.10 -31.30 -11.58
CA ILE A 18 27.29 -31.43 -10.33
C ILE A 18 27.34 -30.16 -9.52
N ARG A 19 28.49 -29.51 -9.42
CA ARG A 19 28.66 -28.23 -8.69
C ARG A 19 27.91 -27.10 -9.39
N GLY A 20 28.00 -26.98 -10.71
CA GLY A 20 27.24 -25.96 -11.47
C GLY A 20 25.72 -26.13 -11.38
N ARG A 21 25.22 -27.39 -11.30
CA ARG A 21 23.77 -27.65 -11.10
C ARG A 21 23.29 -27.31 -9.70
N ALA A 22 24.09 -27.56 -8.67
CA ALA A 22 23.77 -27.18 -7.29
C ALA A 22 23.73 -25.64 -7.14
N ASP A 23 24.65 -24.95 -7.81
CA ASP A 23 24.72 -23.48 -7.80
C ASP A 23 23.53 -22.84 -8.55
N ALA A 24 23.10 -23.41 -9.67
CA ALA A 24 21.92 -22.94 -10.41
C ALA A 24 20.61 -23.12 -9.62
N ALA A 25 20.41 -24.29 -8.99
CA ALA A 25 19.25 -24.55 -8.13
C ALA A 25 19.22 -23.61 -6.92
N SER A 26 20.37 -23.32 -6.33
CA SER A 26 20.49 -22.38 -5.21
C SER A 26 20.24 -20.93 -5.64
N ALA A 27 20.65 -20.55 -6.85
CA ALA A 27 20.40 -19.22 -7.41
C ALA A 27 18.91 -19.02 -7.73
N MET A 28 18.25 -20.05 -8.29
CA MET A 28 16.80 -20.04 -8.54
C MET A 28 16.00 -19.92 -7.23
N GLY A 29 16.37 -20.69 -6.21
CA GLY A 29 15.75 -20.61 -4.90
C GLY A 29 15.89 -19.22 -4.26
N ARG A 30 17.05 -18.57 -4.39
CA ARG A 30 17.28 -17.20 -3.90
C ARG A 30 16.42 -16.17 -4.64
N ARG A 31 16.27 -16.29 -5.96
CA ARG A 31 15.41 -15.39 -6.75
C ARG A 31 13.94 -15.57 -6.39
N LEU A 32 13.45 -16.79 -6.25
CA LEU A 32 12.08 -17.08 -5.87
C LEU A 32 11.79 -16.57 -4.46
N ARG A 33 12.70 -16.77 -3.53
CA ARG A 33 12.62 -16.24 -2.17
C ARG A 33 12.50 -14.71 -2.15
N ARG A 34 13.33 -13.99 -2.92
CA ARG A 34 13.26 -12.53 -3.02
C ARG A 34 11.92 -12.07 -3.59
N LYS A 35 11.45 -12.69 -4.68
CA LYS A 35 10.14 -12.35 -5.27
C LYS A 35 9.00 -12.59 -4.28
N PHE A 36 9.03 -13.72 -3.57
CA PHE A 36 8.03 -14.04 -2.55
C PHE A 36 8.01 -12.99 -1.43
N ILE A 37 9.18 -12.65 -0.87
CA ILE A 37 9.28 -11.62 0.17
C ILE A 37 8.79 -10.26 -0.36
N LEU A 38 9.19 -9.85 -1.56
CA LEU A 38 8.78 -8.58 -2.14
C LEU A 38 7.26 -8.49 -2.34
N VAL A 39 6.64 -9.54 -2.88
CA VAL A 39 5.19 -9.57 -3.10
C VAL A 39 4.44 -9.56 -1.77
N ALA A 40 4.85 -10.41 -0.82
CA ALA A 40 4.23 -10.47 0.50
C ALA A 40 4.35 -9.15 1.25
N MET A 41 5.56 -8.55 1.28
CA MET A 41 5.79 -7.28 1.94
C MET A 41 5.10 -6.11 1.21
N GLY A 42 5.02 -6.15 -0.13
CA GLY A 42 4.26 -5.18 -0.91
C GLY A 42 2.78 -5.17 -0.54
N ALA A 43 2.16 -6.35 -0.43
CA ALA A 43 0.78 -6.49 0.00
C ALA A 43 0.57 -5.97 1.43
N VAL A 44 1.43 -6.34 2.37
CA VAL A 44 1.37 -5.87 3.76
C VAL A 44 1.53 -4.34 3.82
N THR A 45 2.48 -3.78 3.08
CA THR A 45 2.70 -2.32 3.03
C THR A 45 1.46 -1.60 2.50
N ALA A 46 0.84 -2.11 1.42
CA ALA A 46 -0.37 -1.52 0.85
C ALA A 46 -1.53 -1.50 1.86
N VAL A 47 -1.78 -2.62 2.54
CA VAL A 47 -2.84 -2.73 3.56
C VAL A 47 -2.57 -1.81 4.75
N LEU A 48 -1.35 -1.80 5.30
CA LEU A 48 -0.99 -0.93 6.43
C LEU A 48 -1.12 0.55 6.05
N THR A 49 -0.67 0.94 4.85
CA THR A 49 -0.79 2.32 4.38
C THR A 49 -2.25 2.74 4.28
N LEU A 50 -3.12 1.88 3.74
CA LEU A 50 -4.54 2.15 3.62
C LEU A 50 -5.21 2.32 5.00
N ILE A 51 -4.89 1.45 5.95
CA ILE A 51 -5.43 1.52 7.32
C ILE A 51 -4.96 2.80 8.02
N ILE A 52 -3.65 3.11 7.98
CA ILE A 52 -3.09 4.31 8.62
C ILE A 52 -3.70 5.56 8.00
N ALA A 53 -3.75 5.64 6.67
CA ALA A 53 -4.36 6.77 5.98
C ALA A 53 -5.83 6.94 6.36
N GLY A 54 -6.62 5.86 6.34
CA GLY A 54 -8.03 5.90 6.71
C GLY A 54 -8.26 6.40 8.12
N ILE A 55 -7.56 5.85 9.11
CA ILE A 55 -7.69 6.28 10.52
C ILE A 55 -7.28 7.76 10.68
N ASN A 56 -6.17 8.18 10.07
CA ASN A 56 -5.69 9.55 10.22
C ASN A 56 -6.58 10.57 9.48
N ILE A 57 -7.17 10.22 8.32
CA ILE A 57 -8.15 11.05 7.64
C ILE A 57 -9.40 11.25 8.51
N VAL A 58 -9.92 10.17 9.10
CA VAL A 58 -11.08 10.25 10.00
C VAL A 58 -10.76 11.10 11.22
N ASN A 59 -9.61 10.89 11.84
CA ASN A 59 -9.18 11.67 13.01
C ASN A 59 -9.00 13.15 12.68
N TYR A 60 -8.36 13.48 11.56
CA TYR A 60 -8.23 14.87 11.09
C TYR A 60 -9.60 15.51 10.78
N SER A 61 -10.50 14.76 10.13
CA SER A 61 -11.86 15.20 9.88
C SER A 61 -12.62 15.52 11.17
N HIS A 62 -12.41 14.72 12.22
CA HIS A 62 -12.99 14.95 13.54
C HIS A 62 -12.47 16.26 14.16
N VAL A 63 -11.16 16.52 14.08
CA VAL A 63 -10.56 17.79 14.54
C VAL A 63 -11.19 18.98 13.81
N CYS A 64 -11.35 18.90 12.50
CA CYS A 64 -11.99 19.96 11.71
C CYS A 64 -13.44 20.18 12.12
N LYS A 65 -14.25 19.12 12.27
CA LYS A 65 -15.66 19.21 12.66
C LYS A 65 -15.83 19.85 14.04
N MET A 66 -15.01 19.45 15.01
CA MET A 66 -15.04 20.03 16.36
C MET A 66 -14.66 21.51 16.35
N ALA A 67 -13.66 21.89 15.56
CA ALA A 67 -13.28 23.30 15.42
C ALA A 67 -14.38 24.13 14.73
N ASP A 68 -15.02 23.58 13.70
CA ASP A 68 -16.15 24.24 13.02
C ASP A 68 -17.38 24.37 13.93
N ALA A 69 -17.66 23.37 14.76
CA ALA A 69 -18.73 23.45 15.76
C ALA A 69 -18.48 24.57 16.78
N ARG A 70 -17.23 24.70 17.29
CA ARG A 70 -16.85 25.81 18.19
C ARG A 70 -16.98 27.18 17.52
N LEU A 71 -16.57 27.30 16.26
CA LEU A 71 -16.76 28.55 15.48
C LEU A 71 -18.23 28.89 15.34
N GLY A 72 -19.06 27.90 15.00
CA GLY A 72 -20.53 28.10 14.91
C GLY A 72 -21.14 28.57 16.21
N TYR A 73 -20.73 28.01 17.34
CA TYR A 73 -21.15 28.42 18.67
C TYR A 73 -20.78 29.90 18.97
N ILE A 74 -19.53 30.31 18.69
CA ILE A 74 -19.06 31.66 18.94
C ILE A 74 -19.83 32.66 18.09
N LEU A 75 -20.10 32.32 16.82
CA LEU A 75 -20.87 33.15 15.92
C LEU A 75 -22.33 33.32 16.41
N ALA A 76 -22.96 32.25 16.84
CA ALA A 76 -24.33 32.29 17.36
C ALA A 76 -24.44 33.14 18.65
N GLY A 77 -23.44 33.05 19.56
CA GLY A 77 -23.39 33.90 20.76
C GLY A 77 -23.17 35.39 20.47
N LYS A 78 -22.53 35.74 19.36
CA LYS A 78 -22.36 37.16 18.91
C LYS A 78 -23.64 37.77 18.39
N ASP A 79 -24.56 36.93 17.88
CA ASP A 79 -25.86 37.38 17.37
C ASP A 79 -26.93 37.55 18.49
N GLY A 80 -26.51 37.55 19.76
CA GLY A 80 -27.38 37.86 20.92
C GLY A 80 -28.23 36.68 21.41
N ILE A 81 -27.89 35.47 21.05
CA ILE A 81 -28.55 34.28 21.60
C ILE A 81 -28.03 34.08 23.01
N ASP A 82 -28.87 34.25 24.03
CA ASP A 82 -28.59 33.97 25.43
C ASP A 82 -28.66 32.48 25.68
N TRP A 83 -27.49 31.87 25.90
CA TRP A 83 -27.33 30.41 26.12
C TRP A 83 -27.60 29.99 27.55
N THR A 84 -28.03 30.92 28.43
CA THR A 84 -28.35 30.61 29.82
C THR A 84 -29.78 30.10 30.02
N ASP A 85 -30.65 30.26 29.01
CA ASP A 85 -31.99 29.71 29.03
C ASP A 85 -31.98 28.22 28.60
N GLU A 86 -32.45 27.33 29.47
CA GLU A 86 -32.86 25.98 29.13
C GLU A 86 -33.82 26.01 27.92
N PRO A 87 -33.71 25.09 26.96
CA PRO A 87 -34.56 25.04 25.79
C PRO A 87 -36.03 24.83 26.24
N LYS A 88 -36.78 25.87 26.41
CA LYS A 88 -38.24 25.81 26.41
C LYS A 88 -38.66 25.41 25.00
N ALA A 89 -39.09 24.14 24.88
CA ALA A 89 -39.74 23.66 23.69
C ALA A 89 -41.02 24.51 23.41
N ASP A 90 -40.94 25.48 22.53
CA ASP A 90 -42.09 26.17 21.95
C ASP A 90 -42.13 25.86 20.44
N PRO A 91 -43.14 25.12 19.97
CA PRO A 91 -43.24 24.77 18.56
C PRO A 91 -43.91 25.88 17.79
N GLY A 92 -43.21 26.89 17.32
CA GLY A 92 -43.80 27.84 16.43
C GLY A 92 -43.23 29.25 16.40
N GLN A 93 -41.99 29.43 16.02
CA GLN A 93 -41.54 30.72 15.47
C GLN A 93 -40.39 30.52 14.48
N ASP A 94 -40.72 30.77 13.22
CA ASP A 94 -39.73 30.91 12.14
C ASP A 94 -38.88 32.15 12.38
N ALA A 95 -37.68 31.96 12.96
CA ALA A 95 -36.76 33.06 13.13
C ALA A 95 -35.98 33.32 11.84
N VAL A 96 -36.06 34.57 11.41
CA VAL A 96 -35.41 35.16 10.25
C VAL A 96 -33.91 34.94 10.30
N ALA A 97 -33.42 34.06 9.44
CA ALA A 97 -31.99 33.76 9.31
C ALA A 97 -31.31 34.86 8.49
N GLY A 98 -30.41 35.61 9.13
CA GLY A 98 -29.41 36.43 8.46
C GLY A 98 -28.56 35.57 7.54
N LYS A 99 -28.19 36.08 6.35
CA LYS A 99 -27.37 35.37 5.34
C LYS A 99 -25.99 35.01 5.90
N VAL A 100 -25.85 33.81 6.46
CA VAL A 100 -24.56 33.20 6.69
C VAL A 100 -24.13 32.52 5.39
N ALA A 101 -22.89 32.76 4.96
CA ALA A 101 -22.32 32.18 3.76
C ALA A 101 -22.49 30.65 3.77
N THR A 102 -22.97 30.13 2.65
CA THR A 102 -23.49 28.78 2.41
C THR A 102 -22.40 27.70 2.65
N GLY A 103 -22.28 27.20 3.86
CA GLY A 103 -21.34 26.11 4.15
C GLY A 103 -21.79 25.16 5.26
N ASN A 104 -22.59 25.55 6.21
CA ASN A 104 -22.89 24.67 7.34
C ASN A 104 -24.28 24.89 7.97
N ARG A 105 -25.31 24.98 7.13
CA ARG A 105 -26.70 25.17 7.59
C ARG A 105 -27.33 23.98 8.33
N ALA A 106 -26.69 22.80 8.29
CA ALA A 106 -27.26 21.57 8.87
C ALA A 106 -27.04 21.45 10.39
N ALA A 107 -26.01 22.10 10.96
CA ALA A 107 -25.66 21.96 12.38
C ALA A 107 -26.39 22.92 13.34
N VAL A 108 -27.11 23.90 12.80
CA VAL A 108 -27.75 24.99 13.61
C VAL A 108 -29.20 24.64 14.00
N ARG A 109 -29.76 23.53 13.53
CA ARG A 109 -31.22 23.32 13.57
C ARG A 109 -31.77 22.84 14.93
N ASP A 110 -30.94 22.31 15.86
CA ASP A 110 -31.44 21.74 17.12
C ASP A 110 -30.72 22.23 18.39
N GLY A 111 -29.95 23.33 18.36
CA GLY A 111 -29.28 23.86 19.57
C GLY A 111 -28.24 22.91 20.20
N HIS A 112 -28.06 21.71 19.68
CA HIS A 112 -27.06 20.76 20.09
C HIS A 112 -25.93 20.73 19.05
N PHE A 113 -24.83 21.38 19.36
CA PHE A 113 -23.60 21.22 18.57
C PHE A 113 -23.00 19.86 18.90
N GLU A 114 -23.00 18.97 17.95
CA GLU A 114 -22.52 17.60 18.10
C GLU A 114 -21.07 17.59 18.63
N GLY A 115 -20.85 16.99 19.80
CA GLY A 115 -19.55 16.92 20.43
C GLY A 115 -19.20 18.09 21.39
N MET A 116 -20.10 19.04 21.66
CA MET A 116 -19.91 20.07 22.68
C MET A 116 -20.55 19.65 24.02
N THR A 117 -19.83 19.90 25.10
CA THR A 117 -20.34 19.75 26.48
C THR A 117 -20.73 21.11 27.05
N ALA A 118 -21.47 21.17 28.16
CA ALA A 118 -21.80 22.39 28.85
C ALA A 118 -20.57 23.23 29.25
N GLU A 119 -19.42 22.60 29.42
CA GLU A 119 -18.14 23.25 29.74
C GLU A 119 -17.40 23.80 28.51
N SER A 120 -17.75 23.35 27.29
CA SER A 120 -17.05 23.73 26.05
C SER A 120 -16.98 25.25 25.84
N PRO A 121 -18.02 26.08 26.18
CA PRO A 121 -17.98 27.53 26.06
C PRO A 121 -16.90 28.18 26.93
N PHE A 122 -16.62 27.59 28.10
CA PHE A 122 -15.67 28.14 29.06
C PHE A 122 -14.22 27.75 28.73
N ASP A 123 -14.00 26.62 28.08
CA ASP A 123 -12.68 26.11 27.68
C ASP A 123 -12.28 26.55 26.25
N THR A 124 -13.18 27.17 25.49
CA THR A 124 -12.89 27.61 24.13
C THR A 124 -12.06 28.89 24.10
N ARG A 125 -10.83 28.78 23.61
CA ARG A 125 -9.94 29.93 23.38
C ARG A 125 -10.13 30.45 21.97
N TYR A 126 -10.43 31.73 21.84
CA TYR A 126 -10.64 32.35 20.55
C TYR A 126 -10.24 33.83 20.57
N PHE A 127 -10.08 34.41 19.38
CA PHE A 127 -9.93 35.84 19.19
C PHE A 127 -10.68 36.26 17.93
N THR A 128 -11.04 37.55 17.87
CA THR A 128 -11.72 38.10 16.73
C THR A 128 -11.00 39.34 16.23
N VAL A 129 -11.05 39.55 14.91
CA VAL A 129 -10.52 40.75 14.25
C VAL A 129 -11.51 41.24 13.25
N SER A 130 -11.93 42.50 13.40
CA SER A 130 -12.81 43.18 12.47
C SER A 130 -12.02 44.06 11.50
N ILE A 131 -12.43 44.06 10.25
CA ILE A 131 -11.81 44.79 9.15
C ILE A 131 -12.92 45.54 8.40
N ALA A 132 -12.80 46.85 8.28
CA ALA A 132 -13.68 47.68 7.46
C ALA A 132 -12.85 48.54 6.51
N GLY A 133 -13.25 48.63 5.25
CA GLY A 133 -12.51 49.40 4.26
C GLY A 133 -11.07 48.95 4.04
N GLY A 134 -10.77 47.66 4.33
CA GLY A 134 -9.41 47.13 4.23
C GLY A 134 -8.47 47.42 5.39
N GLN A 135 -8.97 48.13 6.43
CA GLN A 135 -8.21 48.45 7.65
C GLN A 135 -8.79 47.69 8.84
N VAL A 136 -7.89 47.24 9.75
CA VAL A 136 -8.28 46.60 11.01
C VAL A 136 -8.92 47.65 11.92
N THR A 137 -10.20 47.46 12.28
CA THR A 137 -10.98 48.38 13.12
C THR A 137 -11.03 47.92 14.58
N ASP A 138 -11.14 46.62 14.83
CA ASP A 138 -11.19 46.09 16.19
C ASP A 138 -10.42 44.76 16.29
N VAL A 139 -9.80 44.52 17.45
CA VAL A 139 -9.05 43.29 17.77
C VAL A 139 -9.35 42.86 19.18
N ASN A 140 -10.09 41.78 19.34
CA ASN A 140 -10.43 41.25 20.64
C ASN A 140 -9.66 39.93 20.91
N THR A 141 -8.70 39.97 21.84
CA THR A 141 -7.88 38.84 22.29
C THR A 141 -8.11 38.49 23.77
N ALA A 142 -9.21 38.94 24.38
CA ALA A 142 -9.48 38.74 25.82
C ALA A 142 -9.61 37.29 26.23
N ARG A 143 -9.96 36.38 25.31
CA ARG A 143 -10.14 34.94 25.55
C ARG A 143 -8.94 34.09 25.13
N ILE A 144 -7.79 34.68 24.80
CA ILE A 144 -6.58 33.97 24.41
C ILE A 144 -5.31 34.71 24.88
N ALA A 145 -4.43 34.02 25.57
CA ALA A 145 -3.14 34.58 25.99
C ALA A 145 -2.02 34.36 24.98
N ALA A 146 -2.16 33.34 24.09
CA ALA A 146 -1.09 32.92 23.18
C ALA A 146 -0.88 33.89 21.99
N VAL A 147 -1.82 34.81 21.73
CA VAL A 147 -1.76 35.75 20.62
C VAL A 147 -2.00 37.17 21.10
N GLY A 148 -1.03 38.06 20.90
CA GLY A 148 -1.20 39.48 21.13
C GLY A 148 -1.92 40.16 19.96
N ALA A 149 -2.58 41.33 20.23
CA ALA A 149 -3.40 42.09 19.27
C ALA A 149 -2.66 42.36 17.93
N LYS A 150 -1.39 42.75 17.96
CA LYS A 150 -0.61 43.01 16.74
C LYS A 150 -0.47 41.78 15.85
N ARG A 151 -0.25 40.59 16.45
CA ARG A 151 -0.15 39.34 15.69
C ARG A 151 -1.50 38.89 15.14
N ALA A 152 -2.58 39.06 15.92
CA ALA A 152 -3.94 38.76 15.49
C ALA A 152 -4.31 39.62 14.27
N ALA A 153 -4.07 40.94 14.33
CA ALA A 153 -4.29 41.85 13.24
C ALA A 153 -3.52 41.47 11.97
N HIS A 154 -2.23 41.12 12.12
CA HIS A 154 -1.39 40.72 10.99
C HIS A 154 -1.90 39.45 10.31
N ILE A 155 -2.33 38.44 11.09
CA ILE A 155 -2.90 37.19 10.55
C ILE A 155 -4.18 37.50 9.76
N ALA A 156 -5.09 38.25 10.34
CA ALA A 156 -6.37 38.57 9.71
C ALA A 156 -6.21 39.44 8.44
N ALA A 157 -5.33 40.46 8.46
CA ALA A 157 -5.03 41.26 7.29
C ALA A 157 -4.43 40.44 6.14
N GLY A 158 -3.54 39.46 6.46
CA GLY A 158 -2.97 38.55 5.48
C GLY A 158 -4.01 37.60 4.86
N LEU A 159 -5.05 37.20 5.59
CA LEU A 159 -6.13 36.36 5.08
C LEU A 159 -7.11 37.20 4.25
N TYR A 160 -7.42 38.43 4.71
CA TYR A 160 -8.27 39.39 4.01
C TYR A 160 -7.71 39.74 2.64
N SER A 161 -6.41 40.07 2.55
CA SER A 161 -5.74 40.37 1.28
C SER A 161 -5.77 39.21 0.26
N LYS A 162 -5.92 37.97 0.73
CA LYS A 162 -6.05 36.75 -0.10
C LYS A 162 -7.51 36.39 -0.40
N GLY A 163 -8.48 37.10 0.15
CA GLY A 163 -9.89 36.77 -0.01
C GLY A 163 -10.34 35.45 0.61
N LEU A 164 -9.59 34.94 1.63
CA LEU A 164 -9.87 33.66 2.25
C LEU A 164 -10.92 33.80 3.36
N THR A 165 -11.99 33.03 3.28
CA THR A 165 -13.16 33.14 4.19
C THR A 165 -13.22 32.08 5.27
N SER A 166 -12.55 30.94 5.09
CA SER A 166 -12.48 29.86 6.07
C SER A 166 -11.25 28.98 5.86
N GLY A 167 -10.78 28.33 6.91
CA GLY A 167 -9.62 27.43 6.81
C GLY A 167 -8.82 27.35 8.11
N PHE A 168 -7.57 26.91 7.98
CA PHE A 168 -6.57 26.94 9.04
C PHE A 168 -5.51 28.00 8.74
N SER A 169 -5.12 28.74 9.77
CA SER A 169 -3.95 29.60 9.77
C SER A 169 -3.05 29.20 10.95
N GLY A 170 -2.03 28.37 10.66
CA GLY A 170 -1.26 27.71 11.71
C GLY A 170 -2.13 26.81 12.57
N ASN A 171 -2.15 27.09 13.87
CA ASN A 171 -2.94 26.32 14.84
C ASN A 171 -4.38 26.85 15.02
N TYR A 172 -4.76 27.85 14.25
CA TYR A 172 -6.08 28.51 14.40
C TYR A 172 -6.99 28.12 13.24
N ARG A 173 -8.17 27.57 13.58
CA ARG A 173 -9.28 27.43 12.63
C ARG A 173 -10.01 28.77 12.57
N TYR A 174 -10.33 29.27 11.38
CA TYR A 174 -11.01 30.54 11.24
C TYR A 174 -12.20 30.47 10.29
N THR A 175 -13.11 31.38 10.51
CA THR A 175 -14.22 31.68 9.61
C THR A 175 -14.50 33.18 9.61
N VAL A 176 -15.28 33.62 8.64
CA VAL A 176 -15.57 35.02 8.44
C VAL A 176 -17.08 35.24 8.54
N THR A 177 -17.47 36.31 9.22
CA THR A 177 -18.84 36.87 9.15
C THR A 177 -18.77 38.28 8.60
N VAL A 178 -19.75 38.64 7.78
CA VAL A 178 -19.84 39.98 7.17
C VAL A 178 -21.11 40.61 7.63
N GLN A 179 -21.01 41.82 8.25
CA GLN A 179 -22.13 42.66 8.70
C GLN A 179 -21.99 44.05 8.08
N GLY A 180 -22.79 44.32 7.04
CA GLY A 180 -22.67 45.58 6.28
C GLY A 180 -21.33 45.67 5.55
N ASP A 181 -20.52 46.69 5.86
CA ASP A 181 -19.18 46.91 5.29
C ASP A 181 -18.05 46.33 6.18
N GLU A 182 -18.41 45.74 7.32
CA GLU A 182 -17.46 45.18 8.27
C GLU A 182 -17.32 43.67 8.08
N THR A 183 -16.07 43.21 7.92
CA THR A 183 -15.69 41.81 7.83
C THR A 183 -15.00 41.35 9.11
N THR A 184 -15.65 40.50 9.89
CA THR A 184 -15.09 39.99 11.13
C THR A 184 -14.55 38.58 10.94
N TYR A 185 -13.25 38.38 11.20
CA TYR A 185 -12.59 37.11 11.30
C TYR A 185 -12.70 36.57 12.72
N VAL A 186 -13.17 35.33 12.86
CA VAL A 186 -13.25 34.63 14.14
C VAL A 186 -12.28 33.48 14.08
N PHE A 187 -11.36 33.38 15.07
CA PHE A 187 -10.33 32.38 15.15
C PHE A 187 -10.48 31.55 16.43
N VAL A 188 -10.47 30.22 16.30
CA VAL A 188 -10.47 29.30 17.43
C VAL A 188 -9.11 28.60 17.51
N ASP A 189 -8.56 28.53 18.71
CA ASP A 189 -7.31 27.82 18.99
C ASP A 189 -7.52 26.30 18.97
N CYS A 190 -6.89 25.63 18.03
CA CYS A 190 -6.89 24.17 17.88
C CYS A 190 -5.54 23.55 18.24
N SER A 191 -4.67 24.28 18.94
CA SER A 191 -3.31 23.83 19.28
C SER A 191 -3.31 22.48 20.01
N ARG A 192 -4.24 22.29 20.95
CA ARG A 192 -4.36 21.06 21.74
C ARG A 192 -4.75 19.87 20.84
N GLU A 193 -5.78 20.07 20.02
CA GLU A 193 -6.31 19.05 19.10
C GLU A 193 -5.26 18.66 18.04
N LEU A 194 -4.59 19.65 17.46
CA LEU A 194 -3.54 19.42 16.48
C LEU A 194 -2.32 18.73 17.10
N THR A 195 -1.93 19.10 18.32
CA THR A 195 -0.85 18.40 19.04
C THR A 195 -1.23 16.95 19.33
N SER A 196 -2.45 16.70 19.78
CA SER A 196 -2.97 15.33 19.99
C SER A 196 -3.00 14.55 18.68
N PHE A 197 -3.45 15.17 17.58
CA PHE A 197 -3.43 14.56 16.25
C PHE A 197 -2.01 14.18 15.82
N HIS A 198 -1.03 15.09 15.96
CA HIS A 198 0.37 14.80 15.61
C HIS A 198 0.98 13.70 16.48
N SER A 199 0.67 13.68 17.77
CA SER A 199 1.11 12.62 18.68
C SER A 199 0.51 11.27 18.30
N PHE A 200 -0.77 11.24 17.95
CA PHE A 200 -1.45 10.03 17.48
C PHE A 200 -0.89 9.56 16.14
N LEU A 201 -0.67 10.48 15.20
CA LEU A 201 -0.06 10.18 13.90
C LEU A 201 1.34 9.57 14.07
N SER A 202 2.19 10.20 14.89
CA SER A 202 3.54 9.70 15.13
C SER A 202 3.55 8.33 15.81
N ALA A 203 2.68 8.11 16.79
CA ALA A 203 2.53 6.82 17.46
C ALA A 203 2.03 5.73 16.50
N SER A 204 1.02 6.02 15.67
CA SER A 204 0.47 5.08 14.70
C SER A 204 1.51 4.68 13.64
N VAL A 205 2.32 5.62 13.16
CA VAL A 205 3.42 5.34 12.24
C VAL A 205 4.50 4.49 12.92
N ALA A 206 4.90 4.82 14.14
CA ALA A 206 5.93 4.09 14.87
C ALA A 206 5.51 2.62 15.12
N ILE A 207 4.29 2.40 15.61
CA ILE A 207 3.74 1.06 15.84
C ILE A 207 3.67 0.27 14.54
N SER A 208 3.25 0.91 13.45
CA SER A 208 3.17 0.27 12.13
C SER A 208 4.54 -0.10 11.57
N CYS A 209 5.56 0.74 11.78
CA CYS A 209 6.95 0.40 11.41
C CYS A 209 7.48 -0.82 12.18
N ILE A 210 7.20 -0.88 13.50
CA ILE A 210 7.58 -2.04 14.32
C ILE A 210 6.86 -3.29 13.84
N GLY A 211 5.55 -3.21 13.62
CA GLY A 211 4.75 -4.32 13.09
C GLY A 211 5.23 -4.79 11.71
N TRP A 212 5.56 -3.86 10.82
CA TRP A 212 6.10 -4.16 9.50
C TRP A 212 7.44 -4.91 9.58
N LEU A 213 8.35 -4.46 10.46
CA LEU A 213 9.63 -5.14 10.71
C LEU A 213 9.44 -6.55 11.29
N ALA A 214 8.48 -6.72 12.22
CA ALA A 214 8.15 -8.02 12.78
C ALA A 214 7.63 -8.99 11.69
N VAL A 215 6.71 -8.53 10.84
CA VAL A 215 6.21 -9.33 9.70
C VAL A 215 7.34 -9.65 8.72
N LEU A 216 8.22 -8.69 8.42
CA LEU A 216 9.38 -8.93 7.56
C LEU A 216 10.28 -10.04 8.12
N ALA A 217 10.56 -10.02 9.43
CA ALA A 217 11.36 -11.05 10.10
C ALA A 217 10.69 -12.43 10.00
N ILE A 218 9.38 -12.52 10.24
CA ILE A 218 8.61 -13.76 10.13
C ILE A 218 8.61 -14.28 8.69
N VAL A 219 8.29 -13.44 7.72
CA VAL A 219 8.24 -13.81 6.29
C VAL A 219 9.63 -14.23 5.80
N ALA A 220 10.68 -13.51 6.18
CA ALA A 220 12.05 -13.84 5.81
C ALA A 220 12.50 -15.17 6.43
N GLY A 221 12.15 -15.45 7.67
CA GLY A 221 12.44 -16.73 8.33
C GLY A 221 11.66 -17.89 7.72
N ALA A 222 10.34 -17.73 7.56
CA ALA A 222 9.47 -18.78 7.03
C ALA A 222 9.69 -19.05 5.53
N SER A 223 10.16 -18.07 4.76
CA SER A 223 10.35 -18.19 3.31
C SER A 223 11.26 -19.36 2.90
N GLY A 224 12.25 -19.69 3.74
CA GLY A 224 13.13 -20.84 3.52
C GLY A 224 12.41 -22.18 3.63
N ALA A 225 11.55 -22.33 4.63
CA ALA A 225 10.79 -23.56 4.87
C ALA A 225 9.74 -23.83 3.77
N VAL A 226 9.16 -22.76 3.19
CA VAL A 226 8.14 -22.87 2.13
C VAL A 226 8.78 -23.14 0.76
N ILE A 227 9.89 -22.46 0.45
CA ILE A 227 10.47 -22.50 -0.91
C ILE A 227 11.36 -23.74 -1.12
N ARG A 228 12.04 -24.20 -0.08
CA ARG A 228 12.94 -25.35 -0.18
C ARG A 228 12.24 -26.61 -0.70
N PRO A 229 11.12 -27.09 -0.14
CA PRO A 229 10.43 -28.27 -0.65
C PRO A 229 9.93 -28.10 -2.09
N MET A 230 9.54 -26.88 -2.49
CA MET A 230 9.12 -26.58 -3.85
C MET A 230 10.26 -26.74 -4.86
N VAL A 231 11.45 -26.22 -4.54
CA VAL A 231 12.66 -26.37 -5.37
C VAL A 231 13.11 -27.84 -5.41
N GLU A 232 13.05 -28.56 -4.29
CA GLU A 232 13.37 -29.98 -4.23
C GLU A 232 12.41 -30.85 -5.06
N SER A 233 11.10 -30.58 -4.97
CA SER A 233 10.06 -31.23 -5.78
C SER A 233 10.27 -31.00 -7.27
N TYR A 234 10.54 -29.77 -7.67
CA TYR A 234 10.84 -29.43 -9.07
C TYR A 234 12.09 -30.15 -9.60
N SER A 235 13.15 -30.20 -8.80
CA SER A 235 14.37 -30.90 -9.18
C SER A 235 14.20 -32.43 -9.28
N LYS A 236 13.38 -33.03 -8.41
CA LYS A 236 13.00 -34.44 -8.46
C LYS A 236 12.18 -34.77 -9.71
N GLN A 237 11.18 -33.93 -10.02
CA GLN A 237 10.36 -34.08 -11.23
C GLN A 237 11.21 -34.03 -12.50
N LYS A 238 12.15 -33.08 -12.57
CA LYS A 238 13.06 -32.95 -13.70
C LYS A 238 13.97 -34.19 -13.85
N ARG A 239 14.53 -34.70 -12.74
CA ARG A 239 15.34 -35.93 -12.75
C ARG A 239 14.49 -37.09 -13.22
N PHE A 240 13.27 -37.25 -12.70
CA PHE A 240 12.35 -38.30 -13.12
C PHE A 240 12.10 -38.29 -14.64
N ILE A 241 11.84 -37.13 -15.24
CA ILE A 241 11.63 -37.00 -16.69
C ILE A 241 12.88 -37.42 -17.46
N THR A 242 14.06 -37.02 -17.01
CA THR A 242 15.32 -37.36 -17.66
C THR A 242 15.62 -38.89 -17.56
N ASP A 243 15.47 -39.45 -16.38
CA ASP A 243 15.72 -40.85 -16.13
C ASP A 243 14.71 -41.75 -16.87
N ALA A 244 13.41 -41.41 -16.81
CA ALA A 244 12.38 -42.13 -17.55
C ALA A 244 12.63 -42.10 -19.06
N SER A 245 13.11 -40.96 -19.60
CA SER A 245 13.44 -40.89 -21.04
C SER A 245 14.61 -41.77 -21.43
N HIS A 246 15.62 -41.92 -20.58
CA HIS A 246 16.73 -42.89 -20.81
C HIS A 246 16.23 -44.32 -20.73
N GLU A 247 15.38 -44.63 -19.73
CA GLU A 247 14.82 -45.98 -19.54
C GLU A 247 13.85 -46.37 -20.67
N ILE A 248 13.21 -45.41 -21.36
CA ILE A 248 12.36 -45.66 -22.53
C ILE A 248 13.19 -45.80 -23.82
N LYS A 249 14.27 -45.03 -24.00
CA LYS A 249 15.10 -45.10 -25.20
C LYS A 249 15.74 -46.51 -25.40
N THR A 250 16.16 -47.15 -24.31
CA THR A 250 16.82 -48.44 -24.40
C THR A 250 15.90 -49.54 -24.96
N PRO A 251 14.67 -49.78 -24.45
CA PRO A 251 13.78 -50.78 -25.03
C PRO A 251 13.33 -50.42 -26.44
N LEU A 252 13.17 -49.12 -26.77
CA LEU A 252 12.83 -48.69 -28.12
C LEU A 252 13.96 -49.06 -29.10
N ALA A 253 15.23 -48.85 -28.72
CA ALA A 253 16.36 -49.20 -29.56
C ALA A 253 16.46 -50.75 -29.76
N VAL A 254 16.09 -51.54 -28.74
CA VAL A 254 16.05 -53.02 -28.86
C VAL A 254 14.92 -53.47 -29.79
N ILE A 255 13.73 -52.83 -29.72
CA ILE A 255 12.62 -53.12 -30.62
C ILE A 255 12.98 -52.77 -32.08
N ASP A 256 13.62 -51.60 -32.28
CA ASP A 256 14.06 -51.16 -33.60
C ASP A 256 15.06 -52.15 -34.20
N ALA A 257 16.09 -52.52 -33.41
CA ALA A 257 17.07 -53.52 -33.85
C ALA A 257 16.46 -54.89 -34.15
N ALA A 258 15.51 -55.35 -33.34
CA ALA A 258 14.82 -56.63 -33.59
C ALA A 258 13.97 -56.57 -34.86
N ASN A 259 13.31 -55.44 -35.12
CA ASN A 259 12.55 -55.21 -36.35
C ASN A 259 13.46 -55.20 -37.58
N GLU A 260 14.63 -54.57 -37.49
CA GLU A 260 15.64 -54.53 -38.58
C GLU A 260 16.16 -55.95 -38.90
N VAL A 261 16.41 -56.78 -37.91
CA VAL A 261 16.78 -58.19 -38.10
C VAL A 261 15.66 -58.96 -38.79
N GLN A 262 14.41 -58.73 -38.38
CA GLN A 262 13.23 -59.36 -39.02
C GLN A 262 13.10 -58.98 -40.49
N GLU A 263 13.37 -57.74 -40.87
CA GLU A 263 13.39 -57.26 -42.24
C GLU A 263 14.47 -57.92 -43.09
N ILE A 264 15.66 -58.13 -42.52
CA ILE A 264 16.77 -58.84 -43.18
C ILE A 264 16.43 -60.30 -43.44
N GLU A 265 15.77 -60.97 -42.47
CA GLU A 265 15.46 -62.41 -42.57
C GLU A 265 14.25 -62.73 -43.43
N SER A 266 13.19 -61.92 -43.33
CA SER A 266 11.87 -62.24 -43.92
C SER A 266 11.47 -61.29 -45.05
N GLY A 267 12.26 -60.24 -45.33
CA GLY A 267 11.95 -59.16 -46.25
C GLY A 267 11.10 -58.11 -45.62
N GLU A 268 11.07 -56.95 -46.26
CA GLU A 268 10.27 -55.77 -45.87
C GLU A 268 8.77 -56.09 -45.99
N SER A 269 8.00 -55.79 -44.93
CA SER A 269 6.53 -55.97 -44.88
C SER A 269 5.86 -54.71 -44.34
N GLU A 270 4.57 -54.56 -44.64
CA GLU A 270 3.79 -53.41 -44.09
C GLU A 270 3.83 -53.36 -42.56
N TRP A 271 3.98 -54.52 -41.90
CA TRP A 271 4.05 -54.60 -40.45
C TRP A 271 5.40 -54.15 -39.89
N THR A 272 6.52 -54.51 -40.49
CA THR A 272 7.86 -54.08 -40.08
C THR A 272 8.03 -52.59 -40.31
N GLN A 273 7.54 -52.07 -41.42
CA GLN A 273 7.52 -50.63 -41.70
C GLN A 273 6.68 -49.86 -40.64
N SER A 274 5.49 -50.37 -40.32
CA SER A 274 4.62 -49.76 -39.29
C SER A 274 5.29 -49.74 -37.92
N ILE A 275 5.99 -50.82 -37.52
CA ILE A 275 6.75 -50.87 -36.25
C ILE A 275 7.86 -49.83 -36.26
N HIS A 276 8.63 -49.73 -37.31
CA HIS A 276 9.72 -48.75 -37.46
C HIS A 276 9.18 -47.31 -37.30
N GLU A 277 8.08 -46.99 -38.01
CA GLU A 277 7.45 -45.66 -37.90
C GLU A 277 6.98 -45.34 -36.45
N GLN A 278 6.40 -46.34 -35.73
CA GLN A 278 5.95 -46.12 -34.35
C GLN A 278 7.14 -45.96 -33.39
N VAL A 279 8.21 -46.72 -33.56
CA VAL A 279 9.44 -46.57 -32.77
C VAL A 279 10.09 -45.22 -33.00
N ALA A 280 10.20 -44.76 -34.24
CA ALA A 280 10.72 -43.46 -34.60
C ALA A 280 9.86 -42.33 -33.97
N ARG A 281 8.53 -42.50 -34.05
CA ARG A 281 7.58 -41.53 -33.42
C ARG A 281 7.72 -41.45 -31.90
N LEU A 282 7.84 -42.59 -31.19
CA LEU A 282 8.03 -42.67 -29.76
C LEU A 282 9.38 -42.08 -29.34
N THR A 283 10.44 -42.33 -30.10
CA THR A 283 11.76 -41.76 -29.90
C THR A 283 11.71 -40.23 -30.01
N ALA A 284 11.10 -39.72 -31.05
CA ALA A 284 10.92 -38.27 -31.22
C ALA A 284 10.11 -37.62 -30.10
N LEU A 285 9.05 -38.30 -29.60
CA LEU A 285 8.26 -37.80 -28.47
C LEU A 285 9.07 -37.73 -27.17
N THR A 286 9.86 -38.77 -26.87
CA THR A 286 10.74 -38.77 -25.66
C THR A 286 11.81 -37.70 -25.76
N GLU A 287 12.36 -37.43 -26.94
CA GLU A 287 13.34 -36.36 -27.15
C GLU A 287 12.71 -34.97 -26.94
N ARG A 288 11.51 -34.75 -27.46
CA ARG A 288 10.76 -33.53 -27.24
C ARG A 288 10.45 -33.29 -25.74
N LEU A 289 10.11 -34.36 -25.01
CA LEU A 289 9.82 -34.31 -23.58
C LEU A 289 11.08 -33.91 -22.77
N VAL A 290 12.24 -34.46 -23.08
CA VAL A 290 13.52 -34.07 -22.47
C VAL A 290 13.89 -32.64 -22.87
N PHE A 291 13.67 -32.24 -24.11
CA PHE A 291 13.94 -30.91 -24.59
C PHE A 291 13.11 -29.88 -23.86
N LEU A 292 11.79 -30.10 -23.68
CA LEU A 292 10.90 -29.23 -22.91
C LEU A 292 11.34 -29.14 -21.44
N ALA A 293 11.69 -30.26 -20.81
CA ALA A 293 12.21 -30.28 -19.44
C ALA A 293 13.53 -29.49 -19.29
N ARG A 294 14.33 -29.36 -20.35
CA ARG A 294 15.58 -28.58 -20.36
C ARG A 294 15.35 -27.10 -20.71
N MET A 295 14.41 -26.80 -21.63
CA MET A 295 14.13 -25.40 -22.04
C MET A 295 13.62 -24.53 -20.92
N ASP A 296 12.94 -25.11 -19.94
CA ASP A 296 12.46 -24.39 -18.75
C ASP A 296 13.62 -23.78 -17.91
N GLU A 297 14.85 -24.27 -18.09
CA GLU A 297 16.07 -23.65 -17.55
C GLU A 297 16.53 -22.40 -18.32
N GLY A 298 16.26 -22.33 -19.62
CA GLY A 298 16.69 -21.24 -20.49
C GLY A 298 15.83 -19.98 -20.39
N SER A 299 14.57 -20.13 -20.05
CA SER A 299 13.63 -18.98 -19.95
C SER A 299 13.93 -18.00 -18.82
N ALA A 300 14.77 -18.38 -17.86
CA ALA A 300 15.24 -17.48 -16.80
C ALA A 300 16.39 -16.55 -17.21
N GLY A 301 16.91 -16.66 -18.43
CA GLY A 301 18.11 -15.98 -18.91
C GLY A 301 17.95 -15.13 -20.17
N PHE A 302 16.76 -15.02 -20.75
CA PHE A 302 16.56 -14.08 -21.85
C PHE A 302 16.56 -12.65 -21.32
N ALA A 303 17.74 -12.02 -21.27
CA ALA A 303 17.85 -10.58 -21.29
C ALA A 303 17.24 -10.11 -22.60
N MET A 304 16.13 -9.37 -22.54
CA MET A 304 15.68 -8.59 -23.70
C MET A 304 16.77 -7.58 -24.05
N THR A 305 17.55 -7.85 -25.06
CA THR A 305 18.36 -6.86 -25.75
C THR A 305 17.40 -6.04 -26.60
N SER A 306 17.25 -4.77 -26.25
CA SER A 306 16.62 -3.75 -27.10
C SER A 306 17.39 -3.70 -28.40
N PHE A 307 16.72 -3.95 -29.50
CA PHE A 307 17.22 -3.60 -30.86
C PHE A 307 16.91 -2.11 -31.07
N ASP A 308 17.97 -1.32 -31.23
CA ASP A 308 17.87 0.02 -31.84
C ASP A 308 17.53 -0.06 -33.30
#